data_93d72b5cd99aa5591a18e70bda5230d0
#
_entry.id   93d72b5cd99aa5591a18e70bda5230d0
#
_cell.length_a   1.000
_cell.length_b   1.000
_cell.length_c   1.000
_cell.angle_alpha   90.00
_cell.angle_beta   90.00
_cell.angle_gamma   90.00
#
_symmetry.space_group_name_H-M   'P 1'
#
loop_
_entity.id
_entity.type
_entity.pdbx_description
1 polymer ?
#
loop_
_entity_poly.entity_id
_entity_poly.type
_entity_poly.pdbx_seq_one_letter_code
_entity_poly.pdbx_strand_id
1 'polypeptide(L)'
;MNCRRCGTPLRKPGDYCLTCNTANADAVVVEFDEDRARLAMLDEDEVVGETTVTTRPESDEQLTEIQLRNFAGRVADEIRRKRPDTVYAAGAREPLRETRAQVHHEFYRVPDAKAETDERGDGESDAGSDTDGEASPVVSWVLDRRGDRALEVVETPPREKIGGSHSTLIGDRKGRKAVGTVAQHPHVKKIVPGPIDAGGTGSRTGLRAKATRAGTNGNVRLLLRDGSSVQENRIVTTAMDRETGERVREDLNEALRDAELQDE
;
A
#
# COMPACT_ATOMS: atom_id res chain seq x y z
N MET A 1 1.88 5.16 31.30
CA MET A 1 1.58 6.33 30.44
C MET A 1 0.28 6.99 30.91
N ASN A 2 0.20 8.30 30.81
CA ASN A 2 -0.99 9.06 31.24
C ASN A 2 -1.64 9.73 30.02
N CYS A 3 -2.95 10.00 30.13
CA CYS A 3 -3.67 10.75 29.13
C CYS A 3 -3.06 12.15 28.95
N ARG A 4 -2.74 12.53 27.72
CA ARG A 4 -2.12 13.82 27.38
C ARG A 4 -2.98 15.03 27.75
N ARG A 5 -4.31 14.87 27.83
CA ARG A 5 -5.22 15.97 28.14
C ARG A 5 -5.53 16.13 29.62
N CYS A 6 -5.82 15.04 30.33
CA CYS A 6 -6.30 15.13 31.73
C CYS A 6 -5.39 14.44 32.75
N GLY A 7 -4.27 13.83 32.31
CA GLY A 7 -3.31 13.16 33.18
C GLY A 7 -3.78 11.84 33.80
N THR A 8 -5.01 11.37 33.49
CA THR A 8 -5.51 10.08 33.99
C THR A 8 -4.63 8.94 33.49
N PRO A 9 -4.23 7.97 34.34
CA PRO A 9 -3.47 6.81 33.90
C PRO A 9 -4.20 6.02 32.83
N LEU A 10 -3.52 5.69 31.74
CA LEU A 10 -4.01 4.83 30.66
C LEU A 10 -3.62 3.38 30.92
N ARG A 11 -4.46 2.44 30.51
CA ARG A 11 -4.24 1.01 30.72
C ARG A 11 -3.11 0.48 29.85
N LYS A 12 -3.05 0.97 28.60
CA LYS A 12 -1.97 0.71 27.64
C LYS A 12 -1.60 1.99 26.91
N PRO A 13 -0.41 2.06 26.28
CA PRO A 13 -0.02 3.21 25.46
C PRO A 13 -1.05 3.52 24.38
N GLY A 14 -1.32 4.80 24.15
CA GLY A 14 -2.26 5.27 23.15
C GLY A 14 -3.74 4.98 23.38
N ASP A 15 -4.14 4.35 24.51
CA ASP A 15 -5.55 4.06 24.79
C ASP A 15 -6.41 5.34 24.82
N TYR A 16 -7.62 5.23 24.27
CA TYR A 16 -8.62 6.29 24.38
C TYR A 16 -8.97 6.56 25.85
N CYS A 17 -8.91 7.81 26.26
CA CYS A 17 -9.23 8.21 27.63
C CYS A 17 -10.74 8.33 27.83
N LEU A 18 -11.31 7.42 28.60
CA LEU A 18 -12.74 7.45 28.93
C LEU A 18 -13.11 8.56 29.94
N THR A 19 -12.13 9.13 30.64
CA THR A 19 -12.38 10.20 31.63
C THR A 19 -12.66 11.54 30.97
N CYS A 20 -11.87 11.89 29.94
CA CYS A 20 -12.03 13.17 29.26
C CYS A 20 -12.41 13.02 27.74
N ASN A 21 -12.71 11.80 27.32
CA ASN A 21 -13.10 11.46 25.96
C ASN A 21 -12.10 11.96 24.89
N THR A 22 -10.80 11.69 25.12
CA THR A 22 -9.72 12.10 24.20
C THR A 22 -8.98 10.90 23.65
N ALA A 23 -8.74 10.86 22.34
CA ALA A 23 -7.80 9.95 21.72
C ALA A 23 -6.36 10.35 22.13
N ASN A 24 -5.52 9.37 22.42
CA ASN A 24 -4.10 9.56 22.74
C ASN A 24 -3.18 8.99 21.66
N ALA A 25 -3.76 8.60 20.54
CA ALA A 25 -3.10 8.28 19.29
C ALA A 25 -4.08 8.63 18.17
N ASP A 26 -3.61 9.33 17.15
CA ASP A 26 -4.40 9.69 15.98
C ASP A 26 -4.24 8.65 14.86
N ALA A 27 -3.12 7.92 14.85
CA ALA A 27 -2.91 6.81 13.95
C ALA A 27 -2.31 5.59 14.66
N VAL A 28 -2.53 4.41 14.06
CA VAL A 28 -1.89 3.16 14.47
C VAL A 28 -1.24 2.52 13.25
N VAL A 29 0.05 2.21 13.37
CA VAL A 29 0.80 1.43 12.37
C VAL A 29 0.86 -0.01 12.86
N VAL A 30 0.44 -0.96 12.02
CA VAL A 30 0.43 -2.38 12.34
C VAL A 30 1.33 -3.13 11.37
N GLU A 31 2.33 -3.81 11.91
CA GLU A 31 3.22 -4.70 11.16
C GLU A 31 2.84 -6.14 11.46
N PHE A 32 2.43 -6.87 10.43
CA PHE A 32 2.00 -8.26 10.54
C PHE A 32 3.08 -9.23 10.11
N ASP A 33 3.43 -10.15 11.01
CA ASP A 33 4.03 -11.44 10.70
C ASP A 33 2.95 -12.52 10.71
N GLU A 34 3.31 -13.78 10.47
CA GLU A 34 2.34 -14.90 10.45
C GLU A 34 1.71 -15.14 11.84
N ASP A 35 2.48 -14.96 12.90
CA ASP A 35 2.11 -15.27 14.30
C ASP A 35 2.18 -14.06 15.23
N ARG A 36 2.51 -12.89 14.72
CA ARG A 36 2.74 -11.67 15.49
C ARG A 36 2.21 -10.45 14.76
N ALA A 37 1.70 -9.49 15.51
CA ALA A 37 1.42 -8.15 15.04
C ALA A 37 2.03 -7.14 16.02
N ARG A 38 2.88 -6.23 15.53
CA ARG A 38 3.39 -5.08 16.27
C ARG A 38 2.53 -3.88 15.93
N LEU A 39 2.09 -3.16 16.95
CA LEU A 39 1.28 -1.96 16.80
C LEU A 39 2.06 -0.79 17.39
N ALA A 40 2.44 0.17 16.57
CA ALA A 40 2.98 1.46 16.99
C ALA A 40 1.87 2.50 16.95
N MET A 41 1.66 3.19 18.07
CA MET A 41 0.69 4.27 18.19
C MET A 41 1.37 5.60 17.92
N LEU A 42 0.83 6.35 16.98
CA LEU A 42 1.33 7.66 16.59
C LEU A 42 0.41 8.77 17.11
N ASP A 43 1.00 9.86 17.52
CA ASP A 43 0.33 11.12 17.80
C ASP A 43 1.13 12.24 17.12
N GLU A 44 0.56 12.84 16.09
CA GLU A 44 1.29 13.71 15.14
C GLU A 44 2.52 12.95 14.60
N ASP A 45 3.73 13.46 14.79
CA ASP A 45 4.97 12.88 14.28
C ASP A 45 5.74 12.04 15.32
N GLU A 46 5.11 11.70 16.44
CA GLU A 46 5.75 10.97 17.52
C GLU A 46 5.15 9.58 17.73
N VAL A 47 6.00 8.59 18.01
CA VAL A 47 5.59 7.27 18.49
C VAL A 47 5.32 7.36 19.98
N VAL A 48 4.03 7.34 20.34
CA VAL A 48 3.62 7.47 21.76
C VAL A 48 3.66 6.14 22.52
N GLY A 49 3.89 5.05 21.82
CA GLY A 49 4.09 3.73 22.42
C GLY A 49 3.85 2.59 21.46
N GLU A 50 4.19 1.39 21.91
CA GLU A 50 4.06 0.18 21.10
C GLU A 50 3.35 -0.92 21.89
N THR A 51 2.77 -1.86 21.19
CA THR A 51 2.21 -3.08 21.76
C THR A 51 2.31 -4.23 20.78
N THR A 52 2.44 -5.45 21.29
CA THR A 52 2.55 -6.63 20.44
C THR A 52 1.40 -7.59 20.77
N VAL A 53 0.79 -8.14 19.74
CA VAL A 53 -0.17 -9.24 19.81
C VAL A 53 0.44 -10.46 19.15
N THR A 54 0.51 -11.58 19.86
CA THR A 54 1.08 -12.83 19.33
C THR A 54 0.04 -13.93 19.30
N THR A 55 0.20 -14.89 18.39
CA THR A 55 -0.56 -16.14 18.37
C THR A 55 0.39 -17.33 18.28
N ARG A 56 -0.12 -18.54 18.44
CA ARG A 56 0.68 -19.74 18.24
C ARG A 56 0.19 -20.42 16.97
N PRO A 57 1.08 -20.73 16.01
CA PRO A 57 0.69 -21.46 14.81
C PRO A 57 0.07 -22.82 15.17
N GLU A 58 -1.01 -23.16 14.48
CA GLU A 58 -1.66 -24.47 14.57
C GLU A 58 -1.26 -25.32 13.37
N SER A 59 -1.18 -26.62 13.53
CA SER A 59 -0.82 -27.56 12.47
C SER A 59 -2.02 -28.14 11.73
N ASP A 60 -3.22 -28.03 12.30
CA ASP A 60 -4.48 -28.48 11.69
C ASP A 60 -5.09 -27.35 10.85
N GLU A 61 -5.40 -27.62 9.58
CA GLU A 61 -5.89 -26.64 8.61
C GLU A 61 -7.19 -25.95 9.07
N GLN A 62 -8.11 -26.70 9.69
CA GLN A 62 -9.37 -26.14 10.19
C GLN A 62 -9.15 -25.26 11.42
N LEU A 63 -8.23 -25.63 12.29
CA LEU A 63 -7.86 -24.84 13.45
C LEU A 63 -7.07 -23.59 13.06
N THR A 64 -6.27 -23.65 12.01
CA THR A 64 -5.51 -22.50 11.47
C THR A 64 -6.41 -21.35 11.07
N GLU A 65 -7.53 -21.62 10.37
CA GLU A 65 -8.48 -20.58 9.98
C GLU A 65 -9.14 -19.91 11.21
N ILE A 66 -9.55 -20.73 12.18
CA ILE A 66 -10.15 -20.22 13.43
C ILE A 66 -9.14 -19.38 14.21
N GLN A 67 -7.90 -19.84 14.26
CA GLN A 67 -6.81 -19.14 14.93
C GLN A 67 -6.50 -17.81 14.28
N LEU A 68 -6.40 -17.76 12.94
CA LEU A 68 -6.18 -16.54 12.18
C LEU A 68 -7.27 -15.51 12.48
N ARG A 69 -8.53 -15.93 12.48
CA ARG A 69 -9.67 -15.08 12.80
C ARG A 69 -9.60 -14.54 14.24
N ASN A 70 -9.25 -15.40 15.19
CA ASN A 70 -9.09 -14.99 16.60
C ASN A 70 -7.89 -14.06 16.79
N PHE A 71 -6.80 -14.31 16.10
CA PHE A 71 -5.62 -13.44 16.11
C PHE A 71 -5.96 -12.06 15.57
N ALA A 72 -6.57 -12.00 14.37
CA ALA A 72 -7.03 -10.76 13.76
C ALA A 72 -8.04 -10.01 14.66
N GLY A 73 -8.94 -10.73 15.33
CA GLY A 73 -9.88 -10.17 16.30
C GLY A 73 -9.19 -9.46 17.47
N ARG A 74 -8.14 -10.07 18.02
CA ARG A 74 -7.35 -9.45 19.11
C ARG A 74 -6.61 -8.20 18.64
N VAL A 75 -6.06 -8.21 17.41
CA VAL A 75 -5.44 -7.02 16.82
C VAL A 75 -6.49 -5.92 16.61
N ALA A 76 -7.65 -6.29 16.04
CA ALA A 76 -8.76 -5.35 15.86
C ALA A 76 -9.25 -4.74 17.18
N ASP A 77 -9.29 -5.51 18.26
CA ASP A 77 -9.65 -5.01 19.59
C ASP A 77 -8.64 -4.02 20.16
N GLU A 78 -7.33 -4.26 19.94
CA GLU A 78 -6.30 -3.29 20.31
C GLU A 78 -6.47 -1.98 19.52
N ILE A 79 -6.73 -2.04 18.21
CA ILE A 79 -7.01 -0.86 17.38
C ILE A 79 -8.22 -0.10 17.89
N ARG A 80 -9.35 -0.80 18.14
CA ARG A 80 -10.59 -0.17 18.66
C ARG A 80 -10.41 0.52 20.01
N ARG A 81 -9.53 0.00 20.86
CA ARG A 81 -9.23 0.62 22.16
C ARG A 81 -8.52 1.96 22.02
N LYS A 82 -7.76 2.17 20.94
CA LYS A 82 -7.06 3.43 20.66
C LYS A 82 -8.01 4.46 20.07
N ARG A 83 -9.00 4.02 19.29
CA ARG A 83 -9.88 4.87 18.46
C ARG A 83 -9.09 5.82 17.58
N PRO A 84 -8.14 5.34 16.80
CA PRO A 84 -7.37 6.18 15.88
C PRO A 84 -8.26 6.69 14.75
N ASP A 85 -7.88 7.79 14.13
CA ASP A 85 -8.51 8.25 12.89
C ASP A 85 -8.13 7.33 11.73
N THR A 86 -6.88 6.88 11.70
CA THR A 86 -6.31 6.11 10.60
C THR A 86 -5.50 4.90 11.09
N VAL A 87 -5.58 3.80 10.34
CA VAL A 87 -4.76 2.61 10.53
C VAL A 87 -3.89 2.38 9.30
N TYR A 88 -2.59 2.26 9.51
CA TYR A 88 -1.63 1.85 8.48
C TYR A 88 -1.18 0.42 8.75
N ALA A 89 -1.07 -0.42 7.73
CA ALA A 89 -0.70 -1.82 7.91
C ALA A 89 0.26 -2.32 6.84
N ALA A 90 1.24 -3.11 7.26
CA ALA A 90 2.22 -3.77 6.39
C ALA A 90 2.40 -5.24 6.77
N GLY A 91 3.09 -6.00 5.93
CA GLY A 91 3.51 -7.38 6.22
C GLY A 91 2.54 -8.46 5.75
N ALA A 92 2.43 -9.56 6.51
CA ALA A 92 1.72 -10.77 6.14
C ALA A 92 0.26 -10.51 5.71
N ARG A 93 -0.07 -10.98 4.51
CA ARG A 93 -1.31 -10.63 3.80
C ARG A 93 -2.57 -11.17 4.47
N GLU A 94 -2.53 -12.40 4.94
CA GLU A 94 -3.72 -13.06 5.49
C GLU A 94 -4.21 -12.43 6.79
N PRO A 95 -3.36 -12.25 7.83
CA PRO A 95 -3.79 -11.59 9.06
C PRO A 95 -4.15 -10.12 8.85
N LEU A 96 -3.48 -9.42 7.92
CA LEU A 96 -3.83 -8.06 7.55
C LEU A 96 -5.25 -7.98 6.95
N ARG A 97 -5.56 -8.85 5.97
CA ARG A 97 -6.88 -8.89 5.33
C ARG A 97 -7.98 -9.21 6.33
N GLU A 98 -7.75 -10.21 7.19
CA GLU A 98 -8.71 -10.62 8.20
C GLU A 98 -8.94 -9.54 9.26
N THR A 99 -7.87 -8.83 9.68
CA THR A 99 -7.99 -7.69 10.59
C THR A 99 -8.77 -6.54 9.95
N ARG A 100 -8.48 -6.21 8.69
CA ARG A 100 -9.21 -5.17 7.94
C ARG A 100 -10.71 -5.45 7.87
N ALA A 101 -11.10 -6.70 7.69
CA ALA A 101 -12.52 -7.09 7.67
C ALA A 101 -13.23 -6.87 9.02
N GLN A 102 -12.48 -6.79 10.12
CA GLN A 102 -13.01 -6.65 11.47
C GLN A 102 -12.96 -5.23 12.03
N VAL A 103 -12.29 -4.27 11.36
CA VAL A 103 -12.22 -2.86 11.79
C VAL A 103 -13.00 -1.95 10.86
N HIS A 104 -13.50 -0.81 11.38
CA HIS A 104 -14.26 0.19 10.63
C HIS A 104 -13.51 1.52 10.45
N HIS A 105 -12.23 1.53 10.81
CA HIS A 105 -11.35 2.70 10.64
C HIS A 105 -10.90 2.83 9.19
N GLU A 106 -10.47 4.02 8.79
CA GLU A 106 -9.71 4.15 7.55
C GLU A 106 -8.45 3.29 7.64
N PHE A 107 -8.29 2.40 6.68
CA PHE A 107 -7.27 1.36 6.73
C PHE A 107 -6.46 1.36 5.44
N TYR A 108 -5.18 1.70 5.55
CA TYR A 108 -4.26 1.79 4.43
C TYR A 108 -3.16 0.74 4.53
N ARG A 109 -2.86 0.10 3.41
CA ARG A 109 -1.71 -0.78 3.33
C ARG A 109 -0.47 0.02 2.97
N VAL A 110 0.58 -0.11 3.79
CA VAL A 110 1.92 0.40 3.50
C VAL A 110 2.63 -0.61 2.59
N PRO A 111 3.29 -0.19 1.51
CA PRO A 111 4.14 -1.07 0.70
C PRO A 111 5.20 -1.76 1.58
N ASP A 112 5.58 -2.98 1.24
CA ASP A 112 6.62 -3.71 1.98
C ASP A 112 7.96 -2.97 1.80
N ALA A 113 8.33 -2.16 2.78
CA ALA A 113 9.59 -1.41 2.81
C ALA A 113 10.85 -2.30 2.86
N LYS A 114 10.69 -3.61 2.91
CA LYS A 114 11.79 -4.59 2.86
C LYS A 114 12.44 -4.72 1.47
N ALA A 115 11.85 -4.18 0.43
CA ALA A 115 12.38 -4.33 -0.93
C ALA A 115 13.55 -3.40 -1.26
N GLU A 116 13.81 -2.36 -0.47
CA GLU A 116 14.84 -1.35 -0.77
C GLU A 116 16.17 -1.53 -0.02
N THR A 117 16.25 -2.50 0.92
CA THR A 117 17.47 -2.71 1.72
C THR A 117 18.31 -3.93 1.33
N ASP A 118 17.84 -4.81 0.42
CA ASP A 118 18.51 -6.07 0.11
C ASP A 118 19.54 -6.03 -1.04
N GLU A 119 19.86 -4.87 -1.61
CA GLU A 119 20.93 -4.79 -2.62
C GLU A 119 22.33 -4.41 -2.07
N ARG A 120 22.52 -4.36 -0.75
CA ARG A 120 23.85 -4.16 -0.15
C ARG A 120 24.11 -5.09 1.04
N GLY A 121 24.60 -6.26 0.72
CA GLY A 121 25.37 -7.06 1.68
C GLY A 121 24.81 -8.42 2.02
N ASP A 122 25.52 -9.45 1.52
CA ASP A 122 25.50 -10.80 2.06
C ASP A 122 25.80 -10.77 3.58
N GLY A 123 24.80 -11.01 4.39
CA GLY A 123 24.95 -11.11 5.83
C GLY A 123 23.76 -11.83 6.43
N GLU A 124 24.03 -13.02 6.98
CA GLU A 124 23.10 -13.83 7.76
C GLU A 124 22.30 -12.95 8.73
N SER A 125 21.01 -12.84 8.52
CA SER A 125 20.11 -12.17 9.45
C SER A 125 19.73 -13.11 10.57
N ASP A 126 20.45 -12.99 11.68
CA ASP A 126 20.05 -13.52 12.99
C ASP A 126 18.75 -12.84 13.43
N ALA A 127 17.71 -13.65 13.63
CA ALA A 127 16.42 -13.21 14.12
C ALA A 127 16.52 -12.90 15.62
N GLY A 128 16.67 -11.64 15.96
CA GLY A 128 16.60 -11.21 17.36
C GLY A 128 17.46 -10.01 17.70
N SER A 129 17.09 -8.84 17.22
CA SER A 129 17.64 -7.59 17.76
C SER A 129 16.48 -6.69 18.20
N ASP A 130 16.15 -6.74 19.50
CA ASP A 130 15.46 -5.67 20.19
C ASP A 130 16.42 -4.48 20.25
N THR A 131 16.44 -3.67 19.18
CA THR A 131 17.06 -2.34 19.22
C THR A 131 16.05 -1.37 19.81
N ASP A 132 16.18 -1.14 21.13
CA ASP A 132 15.48 -0.07 21.83
C ASP A 132 15.77 1.27 21.16
N GLY A 133 14.76 1.88 20.55
CA GLY A 133 14.72 3.31 20.24
C GLY A 133 14.69 3.73 18.77
N GLU A 134 14.81 2.85 17.79
CA GLU A 134 14.71 3.22 16.38
C GLU A 134 13.33 2.79 15.82
N ALA A 135 12.61 3.77 15.22
CA ALA A 135 11.32 3.48 14.60
C ALA A 135 11.48 2.45 13.47
N SER A 136 10.55 1.51 13.36
CA SER A 136 10.61 0.51 12.29
C SER A 136 10.58 1.20 10.90
N PRO A 137 11.12 0.54 9.84
CA PRO A 137 11.06 1.09 8.49
C PRO A 137 9.62 1.44 8.04
N VAL A 138 8.62 0.69 8.49
CA VAL A 138 7.21 0.95 8.18
C VAL A 138 6.72 2.19 8.92
N VAL A 139 7.08 2.36 10.19
CA VAL A 139 6.75 3.56 10.97
C VAL A 139 7.41 4.78 10.36
N SER A 140 8.70 4.71 10.01
CA SER A 140 9.43 5.79 9.35
C SER A 140 8.78 6.17 8.02
N TRP A 141 8.41 5.19 7.20
CA TRP A 141 7.69 5.42 5.95
C TRP A 141 6.36 6.17 6.15
N VAL A 142 5.61 5.81 7.20
CA VAL A 142 4.34 6.48 7.55
C VAL A 142 4.60 7.92 8.01
N LEU A 143 5.58 8.14 8.88
CA LEU A 143 5.92 9.47 9.38
C LEU A 143 6.37 10.40 8.26
N ASP A 144 7.21 9.92 7.35
CA ASP A 144 7.68 10.70 6.19
C ASP A 144 6.54 11.16 5.25
N ARG A 145 5.44 10.40 5.23
CA ARG A 145 4.30 10.63 4.32
C ARG A 145 3.02 11.09 5.00
N ARG A 146 3.09 11.41 6.26
CA ARG A 146 1.90 11.67 7.09
C ARG A 146 1.13 12.94 6.72
N GLY A 147 1.70 13.90 6.06
CA GLY A 147 0.99 15.04 5.46
C GLY A 147 0.44 14.76 4.06
N ASP A 148 0.91 13.69 3.46
CA ASP A 148 0.53 13.23 2.14
C ASP A 148 -0.60 12.22 2.30
N ARG A 149 -1.75 12.44 1.66
CA ARG A 149 -2.83 11.46 1.67
C ARG A 149 -2.30 10.10 1.24
N ALA A 150 -2.24 9.16 2.19
CA ALA A 150 -1.86 7.79 1.89
C ALA A 150 -2.83 7.22 0.86
N LEU A 151 -2.30 6.65 -0.21
CA LEU A 151 -3.13 6.07 -1.26
C LEU A 151 -3.51 4.64 -0.89
N GLU A 152 -4.78 4.31 -1.07
CA GLU A 152 -5.27 2.94 -0.87
C GLU A 152 -4.51 1.96 -1.77
N VAL A 153 -4.12 0.81 -1.23
CA VAL A 153 -3.47 -0.28 -1.97
C VAL A 153 -4.50 -1.28 -2.46
N VAL A 154 -4.45 -1.60 -3.76
CA VAL A 154 -5.35 -2.55 -4.40
C VAL A 154 -4.71 -3.93 -4.44
N GLU A 155 -5.32 -4.89 -3.75
CA GLU A 155 -4.84 -6.29 -3.68
C GLU A 155 -5.27 -7.16 -4.86
N THR A 156 -6.06 -6.62 -5.80
CA THR A 156 -6.51 -7.37 -6.99
C THR A 156 -5.30 -7.83 -7.82
N PRO A 157 -5.26 -9.11 -8.24
CA PRO A 157 -4.19 -9.61 -9.10
C PRO A 157 -4.06 -8.78 -10.39
N PRO A 158 -2.85 -8.54 -10.92
CA PRO A 158 -2.63 -7.67 -12.09
C PRO A 158 -3.48 -8.04 -13.31
N ARG A 159 -3.71 -9.34 -13.53
CA ARG A 159 -4.51 -9.82 -14.67
C ARG A 159 -5.98 -9.41 -14.58
N GLU A 160 -6.52 -9.33 -13.38
CA GLU A 160 -7.92 -8.96 -13.14
C GLU A 160 -8.13 -7.44 -13.19
N LYS A 161 -7.07 -6.66 -13.05
CA LYS A 161 -7.10 -5.20 -13.21
C LYS A 161 -7.28 -4.76 -14.66
N ILE A 162 -6.98 -5.64 -15.64
CA ILE A 162 -7.06 -5.32 -17.07
C ILE A 162 -8.44 -5.73 -17.59
N GLY A 163 -9.23 -4.76 -18.02
CA GLY A 163 -10.58 -5.06 -18.53
C GLY A 163 -11.25 -3.85 -19.17
N GLY A 164 -12.20 -4.12 -20.07
CA GLY A 164 -12.95 -3.11 -20.82
C GLY A 164 -13.53 -3.70 -22.10
N SER A 165 -14.16 -2.86 -22.91
CA SER A 165 -14.71 -3.24 -24.24
C SER A 165 -13.64 -3.54 -25.29
N HIS A 166 -12.40 -3.06 -25.09
CA HIS A 166 -11.26 -3.32 -25.95
C HIS A 166 -10.27 -4.23 -25.24
N SER A 167 -10.03 -5.42 -25.80
CA SER A 167 -9.08 -6.40 -25.25
C SER A 167 -7.75 -6.43 -26.01
N THR A 168 -7.67 -5.77 -27.15
CA THR A 168 -6.48 -5.73 -27.98
C THR A 168 -5.50 -4.68 -27.50
N LEU A 169 -4.24 -5.07 -27.30
CA LEU A 169 -3.15 -4.19 -26.92
C LEU A 169 -2.17 -4.05 -28.09
N ILE A 170 -1.73 -2.82 -28.33
CA ILE A 170 -0.70 -2.51 -29.33
C ILE A 170 0.65 -3.09 -28.90
N GLY A 171 1.48 -3.53 -29.85
CA GLY A 171 2.85 -4.01 -29.59
C GLY A 171 2.94 -5.40 -28.97
N ASP A 172 1.91 -6.22 -29.11
CA ASP A 172 1.88 -7.64 -28.73
C ASP A 172 2.51 -7.95 -27.34
N ARG A 173 3.64 -8.65 -27.35
CA ARG A 173 4.33 -9.07 -26.13
C ARG A 173 4.83 -7.88 -25.29
N LYS A 174 5.38 -6.85 -25.94
CA LYS A 174 5.88 -5.65 -25.26
C LYS A 174 4.75 -4.81 -24.71
N GLY A 175 3.63 -4.69 -25.43
CA GLY A 175 2.42 -4.01 -24.94
C GLY A 175 1.84 -4.69 -23.72
N ARG A 176 1.79 -6.03 -23.71
CA ARG A 176 1.37 -6.80 -22.53
C ARG A 176 2.33 -6.63 -21.35
N LYS A 177 3.65 -6.56 -21.62
CA LYS A 177 4.63 -6.27 -20.56
C LYS A 177 4.38 -4.89 -19.95
N ALA A 178 4.18 -3.85 -20.77
CA ALA A 178 3.94 -2.49 -20.30
C ALA A 178 2.66 -2.39 -19.45
N VAL A 179 1.55 -2.94 -19.95
CA VAL A 179 0.29 -2.95 -19.21
C VAL A 179 0.40 -3.81 -17.94
N GLY A 180 1.14 -4.92 -18.00
CA GLY A 180 1.43 -5.79 -16.85
C GLY A 180 2.23 -5.07 -15.77
N THR A 181 3.29 -4.33 -16.13
CA THR A 181 4.07 -3.49 -15.20
C THR A 181 3.17 -2.48 -14.51
N VAL A 182 2.35 -1.75 -15.25
CA VAL A 182 1.39 -0.79 -14.70
C VAL A 182 0.36 -1.48 -13.79
N ALA A 183 -0.14 -2.66 -14.16
CA ALA A 183 -1.12 -3.40 -13.37
C ALA A 183 -0.56 -3.93 -12.04
N GLN A 184 0.75 -4.15 -11.94
CA GLN A 184 1.40 -4.55 -10.69
C GLN A 184 1.44 -3.42 -9.67
N HIS A 185 1.34 -2.16 -10.11
CA HIS A 185 1.41 -1.02 -9.21
C HIS A 185 0.28 -1.06 -8.16
N PRO A 186 0.61 -0.85 -6.87
CA PRO A 186 -0.35 -1.01 -5.78
C PRO A 186 -1.52 -0.02 -5.84
N HIS A 187 -1.34 1.14 -6.43
CA HIS A 187 -2.38 2.17 -6.51
C HIS A 187 -3.19 2.12 -7.81
N VAL A 188 -3.06 1.07 -8.61
CA VAL A 188 -3.86 0.86 -9.82
C VAL A 188 -5.03 -0.07 -9.53
N LYS A 189 -6.24 0.44 -9.65
CA LYS A 189 -7.51 -0.32 -9.49
C LYS A 189 -7.88 -1.06 -10.77
N LYS A 190 -7.78 -0.38 -11.91
CA LYS A 190 -8.21 -0.94 -13.19
C LYS A 190 -7.51 -0.25 -14.36
N ILE A 191 -7.21 -1.02 -15.39
CA ILE A 191 -6.74 -0.52 -16.69
C ILE A 191 -7.83 -0.79 -17.73
N VAL A 192 -8.25 0.26 -18.41
CA VAL A 192 -9.26 0.20 -19.47
C VAL A 192 -8.56 0.54 -20.78
N PRO A 193 -8.23 -0.48 -21.62
CA PRO A 193 -7.65 -0.23 -22.93
C PRO A 193 -8.59 0.59 -23.81
N GLY A 194 -8.01 1.56 -24.50
CA GLY A 194 -8.73 2.35 -25.50
C GLY A 194 -8.59 1.78 -26.91
N PRO A 195 -9.20 2.42 -27.90
CA PRO A 195 -9.03 2.06 -29.31
C PRO A 195 -7.57 2.24 -29.75
N ILE A 196 -7.19 1.49 -30.77
CA ILE A 196 -5.90 1.62 -31.47
C ILE A 196 -6.08 2.56 -32.65
N ASP A 197 -5.39 3.69 -32.62
CA ASP A 197 -5.38 4.64 -33.74
C ASP A 197 -4.14 4.39 -34.60
N ALA A 198 -4.38 4.11 -35.88
CA ALA A 198 -3.32 3.95 -36.90
C ALA A 198 -3.22 5.25 -37.71
N GLY A 199 -2.27 6.11 -37.40
CA GLY A 199 -2.14 7.38 -38.11
C GLY A 199 -1.14 8.37 -37.52
N GLY A 200 -0.35 7.96 -36.54
CA GLY A 200 0.70 8.80 -35.97
C GLY A 200 1.90 8.96 -36.92
N THR A 201 2.50 10.14 -36.92
CA THR A 201 3.73 10.46 -37.71
C THR A 201 5.01 9.98 -36.99
N GLY A 202 5.04 8.77 -36.47
CA GLY A 202 6.20 8.24 -35.77
C GLY A 202 7.11 7.40 -36.62
N SER A 203 8.38 7.79 -36.79
CA SER A 203 9.39 7.05 -37.55
C SER A 203 10.23 6.07 -36.70
N ARG A 204 10.02 5.99 -35.40
CA ARG A 204 10.80 5.09 -34.53
C ARG A 204 10.08 3.77 -34.31
N THR A 205 10.78 2.68 -34.65
CA THR A 205 10.30 1.30 -34.42
C THR A 205 10.45 0.88 -32.97
N GLY A 206 9.46 0.14 -32.46
CA GLY A 206 9.44 -0.42 -31.13
C GLY A 206 8.42 0.23 -30.22
N LEU A 207 7.89 -0.57 -29.29
CA LEU A 207 6.89 -0.12 -28.33
C LEU A 207 7.51 0.82 -27.29
N ARG A 208 6.78 1.89 -27.01
CA ARG A 208 7.05 2.81 -25.91
C ARG A 208 5.77 3.02 -25.12
N ALA A 209 5.94 3.08 -23.81
CA ALA A 209 4.85 3.32 -22.87
C ALA A 209 5.17 4.56 -22.02
N LYS A 210 4.19 5.43 -21.83
CA LYS A 210 4.33 6.61 -20.96
C LYS A 210 3.03 6.94 -20.27
N ALA A 211 3.08 7.10 -18.95
CA ALA A 211 2.00 7.73 -18.20
C ALA A 211 2.06 9.25 -18.39
N THR A 212 1.04 9.85 -19.02
CA THR A 212 1.12 11.21 -19.58
C THR A 212 0.58 12.29 -18.67
N ARG A 213 -0.56 12.08 -18.04
CA ARG A 213 -1.20 13.07 -17.15
C ARG A 213 -2.18 12.41 -16.20
N ALA A 214 -2.39 13.03 -15.04
CA ALA A 214 -3.51 12.72 -14.17
C ALA A 214 -4.69 13.65 -14.44
N GLY A 215 -5.89 13.10 -14.32
CA GLY A 215 -7.15 13.86 -14.34
C GLY A 215 -7.46 14.46 -12.97
N THR A 216 -8.51 15.28 -12.92
CA THR A 216 -8.99 15.90 -11.66
C THR A 216 -9.49 14.89 -10.62
N ASN A 217 -9.82 13.66 -11.07
CA ASN A 217 -10.27 12.54 -10.25
C ASN A 217 -9.13 11.54 -9.96
N GLY A 218 -7.88 11.91 -10.13
CA GLY A 218 -6.71 11.09 -9.88
C GLY A 218 -6.42 9.99 -10.92
N ASN A 219 -7.30 9.74 -11.90
CA ASN A 219 -7.06 8.74 -12.93
C ASN A 219 -5.94 9.18 -13.87
N VAL A 220 -5.10 8.23 -14.28
CA VAL A 220 -3.92 8.47 -15.12
C VAL A 220 -4.14 7.95 -16.54
N ARG A 221 -3.55 8.60 -17.53
CA ARG A 221 -3.54 8.15 -18.91
C ARG A 221 -2.21 7.48 -19.26
N LEU A 222 -2.28 6.26 -19.79
CA LEU A 222 -1.15 5.51 -20.31
C LEU A 222 -1.19 5.52 -21.84
N LEU A 223 -0.18 6.12 -22.44
CA LEU A 223 0.00 6.13 -23.88
C LEU A 223 0.94 5.01 -24.28
N LEU A 224 0.49 4.12 -25.16
CA LEU A 224 1.32 3.12 -25.82
C LEU A 224 1.53 3.56 -27.28
N ARG A 225 2.76 3.50 -27.76
CA ARG A 225 3.12 3.77 -29.16
C ARG A 225 3.95 2.64 -29.72
N ASP A 226 3.62 2.21 -30.94
CA ASP A 226 4.42 1.26 -31.71
C ASP A 226 4.41 1.67 -33.19
N GLY A 227 5.52 2.21 -33.66
CA GLY A 227 5.60 2.82 -34.98
C GLY A 227 4.61 3.99 -35.13
N SER A 228 3.71 3.90 -36.11
CA SER A 228 2.66 4.88 -36.39
C SER A 228 1.37 4.65 -35.58
N SER A 229 1.27 3.54 -34.87
CA SER A 229 0.09 3.20 -34.09
C SER A 229 0.18 3.74 -32.68
N VAL A 230 -0.95 4.23 -32.15
CA VAL A 230 -1.07 4.80 -30.81
C VAL A 230 -2.29 4.23 -30.13
N GLN A 231 -2.16 3.92 -28.84
CA GLN A 231 -3.27 3.49 -28.00
C GLN A 231 -3.24 4.27 -26.69
N GLU A 232 -4.30 4.99 -26.40
CA GLU A 232 -4.48 5.66 -25.10
C GLU A 232 -5.32 4.80 -24.18
N ASN A 233 -4.75 4.42 -23.04
CA ASN A 233 -5.41 3.59 -22.04
C ASN A 233 -5.70 4.42 -20.80
N ARG A 234 -6.88 4.21 -20.20
CA ARG A 234 -7.22 4.84 -18.94
C ARG A 234 -6.83 3.94 -17.78
N ILE A 235 -6.03 4.49 -16.87
CA ILE A 235 -5.69 3.85 -15.60
C ILE A 235 -6.56 4.48 -14.54
N VAL A 236 -7.42 3.66 -13.93
CA VAL A 236 -8.19 4.02 -12.74
C VAL A 236 -7.30 3.76 -11.55
N THR A 237 -7.01 4.77 -10.76
CA THR A 237 -6.13 4.70 -9.59
C THR A 237 -6.92 4.80 -8.29
N THR A 238 -6.23 4.68 -7.17
CA THR A 238 -6.77 4.95 -5.84
C THR A 238 -6.74 6.44 -5.48
N ALA A 239 -6.01 7.25 -6.25
CA ALA A 239 -5.98 8.70 -6.09
C ALA A 239 -7.36 9.31 -6.34
N MET A 240 -7.72 10.29 -5.52
CA MET A 240 -9.03 10.96 -5.58
C MET A 240 -8.95 12.37 -6.18
N ASP A 241 -7.75 12.92 -6.33
CA ASP A 241 -7.49 14.24 -6.85
C ASP A 241 -6.29 14.25 -7.81
N ARG A 242 -6.06 15.38 -8.48
CA ARG A 242 -4.99 15.52 -9.46
C ARG A 242 -3.61 15.40 -8.84
N GLU A 243 -3.39 15.95 -7.67
CA GLU A 243 -2.07 15.99 -7.02
C GLU A 243 -1.58 14.58 -6.68
N THR A 244 -2.41 13.81 -5.98
CA THR A 244 -2.12 12.41 -5.68
C THR A 244 -2.06 11.55 -6.95
N GLY A 245 -2.86 11.85 -7.96
CA GLY A 245 -2.81 11.20 -9.27
C GLY A 245 -1.51 11.47 -10.03
N GLU A 246 -0.93 12.67 -9.93
CA GLU A 246 0.37 12.98 -10.54
C GLU A 246 1.52 12.22 -9.86
N ARG A 247 1.46 11.99 -8.54
CA ARG A 247 2.43 11.11 -7.85
C ARG A 247 2.37 9.68 -8.40
N VAL A 248 1.16 9.09 -8.46
CA VAL A 248 0.99 7.77 -9.09
C VAL A 248 1.51 7.75 -10.52
N ARG A 249 1.31 8.83 -11.30
CA ARG A 249 1.85 8.95 -12.66
C ARG A 249 3.39 8.92 -12.68
N GLU A 250 4.03 9.56 -11.73
CA GLU A 250 5.49 9.56 -11.60
C GLU A 250 6.02 8.18 -11.26
N ASP A 251 5.43 7.51 -10.27
CA ASP A 251 5.77 6.15 -9.88
C ASP A 251 5.59 5.16 -11.05
N LEU A 252 4.50 5.29 -11.81
CA LEU A 252 4.26 4.47 -13.01
C LEU A 252 5.31 4.70 -14.10
N ASN A 253 5.76 5.94 -14.30
CA ASN A 253 6.82 6.23 -15.25
C ASN A 253 8.17 5.68 -14.79
N GLU A 254 8.46 5.71 -13.51
CA GLU A 254 9.64 5.07 -12.94
C GLU A 254 9.61 3.56 -13.19
N ALA A 255 8.53 2.87 -12.82
CA ALA A 255 8.37 1.44 -13.08
C ALA A 255 8.47 1.07 -14.59
N LEU A 256 8.00 1.95 -15.49
CA LEU A 256 8.12 1.74 -16.94
C LEU A 256 9.57 1.94 -17.44
N ARG A 257 10.35 2.86 -16.85
CA ARG A 257 11.77 3.03 -17.14
C ARG A 257 12.58 1.83 -16.68
N ASP A 258 12.35 1.35 -15.46
CA ASP A 258 13.01 0.16 -14.91
C ASP A 258 12.74 -1.10 -15.73
N ALA A 259 11.55 -1.18 -16.32
CA ALA A 259 11.18 -2.25 -17.24
C ALA A 259 11.71 -2.08 -18.68
N GLU A 260 12.48 -1.02 -18.98
CA GLU A 260 13.01 -0.66 -20.32
C GLU A 260 11.90 -0.45 -21.36
N LEU A 261 10.78 0.12 -20.96
CA LEU A 261 9.61 0.38 -21.81
C LEU A 261 9.39 1.85 -22.12
N GLN A 262 10.20 2.73 -21.51
CA GLN A 262 10.20 4.17 -21.73
C GLN A 262 11.61 4.63 -22.06
N ASP A 263 11.75 5.45 -23.11
CA ASP A 263 13.02 6.14 -23.40
C ASP A 263 13.17 7.33 -22.42
N GLU A 264 14.40 7.72 -22.09
CA GLU A 264 14.73 8.89 -21.31
C GLU A 264 14.20 10.20 -21.92
#